data_b71a4edca87af6994fce8660ab626e6f
#
_entry.id   b71a4edca87af6994fce8660ab626e6f
#
_cell.length_a   1.000
_cell.length_b   1.000
_cell.length_c   1.000
_cell.angle_alpha   90.00
_cell.angle_beta   90.00
_cell.angle_gamma   90.00
#
_symmetry.space_group_name_H-M   'P 1'
#
loop_
_entity.id
_entity.type
_entity.pdbx_description
1 polymer ?
#
loop_
_entity_poly.entity_id
_entity_poly.type
_entity_poly.pdbx_seq_one_letter_code
_entity_poly.pdbx_strand_id
1 'polypeptide(L)'
;MMTTDAALRDAVSGDGDKALLTLDPAFQGLPDTAHGGTVLAAFDAAARWHGAHAVIGHYRKRVPLGAPLPLKIRRTQAAVGFQVLDESNVLLVEGAVIAAAPAVARSVMPPEAGEPLPISSRCFACGVDNPLGLQARLFFDAGAVWTRWQPPGRFRAQDGALAPVALTTLLDETAFWMGALATGEAGMTTELRVTLHDTARAAETITVVGSRASASARADDGRYWDTAITAHAGSRLVASATITFVAVRGAARKLVAGMFAMNERDIVARVFPKYL
;
A
#
# COMPACT_ATOMS: atom_id res chain seq x y z
N MET A 1 -22.88 9.58 -1.47
CA MET A 1 -22.02 8.39 -1.40
C MET A 1 -20.73 8.81 -0.72
N MET A 2 -20.30 8.13 0.34
CA MET A 2 -19.06 8.44 1.07
C MET A 2 -17.87 8.16 0.14
N THR A 3 -16.93 9.11 0.02
CA THR A 3 -15.68 8.91 -0.74
C THR A 3 -14.69 8.14 0.12
N THR A 4 -13.75 7.46 -0.51
CA THR A 4 -12.67 6.74 0.20
C THR A 4 -11.81 7.70 1.03
N ASP A 5 -11.59 8.92 0.52
CA ASP A 5 -10.87 9.97 1.23
C ASP A 5 -11.61 10.44 2.50
N ALA A 6 -12.94 10.58 2.44
CA ALA A 6 -13.75 10.90 3.62
C ALA A 6 -13.69 9.77 4.66
N ALA A 7 -13.89 8.51 4.22
CA ALA A 7 -13.81 7.35 5.11
C ALA A 7 -12.46 7.26 5.84
N LEU A 8 -11.37 7.62 5.16
CA LEU A 8 -10.04 7.59 5.75
C LEU A 8 -9.81 8.74 6.75
N ARG A 9 -10.31 9.96 6.43
CA ARG A 9 -10.25 11.09 7.38
C ARG A 9 -11.05 10.81 8.66
N ASP A 10 -12.20 10.17 8.52
CA ASP A 10 -13.07 9.77 9.63
C ASP A 10 -12.48 8.62 10.46
N ALA A 11 -11.50 7.88 9.90
CA ALA A 11 -10.82 6.80 10.60
C ALA A 11 -9.99 7.27 11.80
N VAL A 12 -9.58 8.55 11.83
CA VAL A 12 -8.82 9.13 12.95
C VAL A 12 -9.70 10.11 13.70
N SER A 13 -9.94 9.84 14.96
CA SER A 13 -10.69 10.69 15.87
C SER A 13 -9.82 11.15 17.04
N GLY A 14 -10.06 12.36 17.56
CA GLY A 14 -9.24 12.95 18.63
C GLY A 14 -7.87 13.43 18.15
N ASP A 15 -7.00 13.79 19.10
CA ASP A 15 -5.62 14.24 18.84
C ASP A 15 -4.70 13.90 20.03
N GLY A 16 -3.38 14.00 19.82
CA GLY A 16 -2.37 13.70 20.82
C GLY A 16 -2.44 12.25 21.33
N ASP A 17 -2.37 12.10 22.65
CA ASP A 17 -2.43 10.77 23.30
C ASP A 17 -3.87 10.20 23.46
N LYS A 18 -4.90 10.98 23.08
CA LYS A 18 -6.31 10.57 23.12
C LYS A 18 -6.89 10.24 21.76
N ALA A 19 -6.05 10.26 20.73
CA ALA A 19 -6.50 9.90 19.39
C ALA A 19 -6.80 8.40 19.30
N LEU A 20 -7.72 8.05 18.41
CA LEU A 20 -8.09 6.67 18.08
C LEU A 20 -8.02 6.50 16.57
N LEU A 21 -7.56 5.33 16.13
CA LEU A 21 -7.62 4.87 14.76
C LEU A 21 -8.65 3.76 14.63
N THR A 22 -9.68 3.96 13.81
CA THR A 22 -10.69 2.94 13.50
C THR A 22 -10.78 2.76 12.00
N LEU A 23 -10.10 1.78 11.46
CA LEU A 23 -10.13 1.51 10.02
C LEU A 23 -11.36 0.65 9.68
N ASP A 24 -12.15 1.11 8.70
CA ASP A 24 -13.27 0.34 8.16
C ASP A 24 -12.80 -1.02 7.61
N PRO A 25 -13.58 -2.11 7.78
CA PRO A 25 -13.27 -3.42 7.20
C PRO A 25 -12.96 -3.40 5.69
N ALA A 26 -13.46 -2.42 4.95
CA ALA A 26 -13.12 -2.26 3.54
C ALA A 26 -11.64 -1.90 3.28
N PHE A 27 -10.90 -1.41 4.27
CA PHE A 27 -9.44 -1.15 4.15
C PHE A 27 -8.58 -2.41 4.33
N GLN A 28 -9.16 -3.58 4.15
CA GLN A 28 -8.48 -4.88 4.28
C GLN A 28 -7.40 -5.08 3.21
N GLY A 29 -6.25 -5.60 3.64
CA GLY A 29 -5.26 -6.22 2.75
C GLY A 29 -5.36 -7.75 2.80
N LEU A 30 -4.69 -8.38 3.75
CA LEU A 30 -4.91 -9.78 4.10
C LEU A 30 -6.18 -9.94 4.94
N PRO A 31 -6.78 -11.15 5.03
CA PRO A 31 -7.96 -11.35 5.86
C PRO A 31 -7.82 -10.78 7.27
N ASP A 32 -8.82 -10.00 7.69
CA ASP A 32 -8.93 -9.35 9.01
C ASP A 32 -7.75 -8.44 9.39
N THR A 33 -7.03 -7.93 8.39
CA THR A 33 -5.83 -7.10 8.57
C THR A 33 -5.89 -5.89 7.65
N ALA A 34 -5.66 -4.71 8.18
CA ALA A 34 -5.56 -3.49 7.38
C ALA A 34 -4.43 -3.59 6.34
N HIS A 35 -4.67 -3.08 5.15
CA HIS A 35 -3.64 -2.93 4.12
C HIS A 35 -2.57 -1.93 4.59
N GLY A 36 -1.28 -2.25 4.45
CA GLY A 36 -0.20 -1.37 4.91
C GLY A 36 -0.32 0.04 4.34
N GLY A 37 -0.56 0.15 3.04
CA GLY A 37 -0.77 1.44 2.39
C GLY A 37 -1.94 2.26 2.94
N THR A 38 -3.02 1.62 3.45
CA THR A 38 -4.15 2.35 4.07
C THR A 38 -3.82 2.87 5.46
N VAL A 39 -3.05 2.14 6.25
CA VAL A 39 -2.54 2.63 7.54
C VAL A 39 -1.67 3.86 7.33
N LEU A 40 -0.78 3.80 6.33
CA LEU A 40 0.08 4.93 5.98
C LEU A 40 -0.73 6.16 5.55
N ALA A 41 -1.77 5.94 4.75
CA ALA A 41 -2.67 7.03 4.33
C ALA A 41 -3.45 7.64 5.50
N ALA A 42 -3.78 6.87 6.54
CA ALA A 42 -4.37 7.41 7.75
C ALA A 42 -3.40 8.33 8.50
N PHE A 43 -2.11 8.01 8.54
CA PHE A 43 -1.08 8.89 9.09
C PHE A 43 -0.95 10.19 8.28
N ASP A 44 -0.94 10.08 6.95
CA ASP A 44 -0.91 11.24 6.05
C ASP A 44 -2.10 12.18 6.28
N ALA A 45 -3.32 11.61 6.28
CA ALA A 45 -4.55 12.36 6.53
C ALA A 45 -4.54 13.05 7.90
N ALA A 46 -4.06 12.36 8.95
CA ALA A 46 -3.97 12.90 10.30
C ALA A 46 -2.85 13.94 10.44
N ALA A 47 -1.76 13.81 9.69
CA ALA A 47 -0.66 14.79 9.70
C ALA A 47 -1.08 16.15 9.15
N ARG A 48 -1.99 16.17 8.17
CA ARG A 48 -2.43 17.40 7.46
C ARG A 48 -1.24 18.15 6.86
N TRP A 49 -0.31 17.40 6.28
CA TRP A 49 0.90 17.98 5.70
C TRP A 49 0.62 18.63 4.36
N HIS A 50 1.36 19.71 4.03
CA HIS A 50 1.25 20.40 2.75
C HIS A 50 2.57 20.34 1.99
N GLY A 51 2.50 20.22 0.66
CA GLY A 51 3.66 20.11 -0.22
C GLY A 51 4.27 18.69 -0.22
N ALA A 52 5.43 18.56 -0.83
CA ALA A 52 6.11 17.29 -0.93
C ALA A 52 6.56 16.77 0.44
N HIS A 53 6.25 15.50 0.72
CA HIS A 53 6.54 14.89 2.01
C HIS A 53 6.67 13.37 1.91
N ALA A 54 7.31 12.78 2.92
CA ALA A 54 7.39 11.35 3.06
C ALA A 54 6.54 10.88 4.24
N VAL A 55 5.79 9.81 4.00
CA VAL A 55 5.05 9.05 5.02
C VAL A 55 5.77 7.74 5.24
N ILE A 56 6.12 7.45 6.48
CA ILE A 56 6.94 6.30 6.87
C ILE A 56 6.16 5.46 7.87
N GLY A 57 6.19 4.14 7.72
CA GLY A 57 5.60 3.19 8.65
C GLY A 57 6.49 1.99 8.89
N HIS A 58 6.66 1.60 10.15
CA HIS A 58 7.32 0.38 10.59
C HIS A 58 6.28 -0.53 11.25
N TYR A 59 5.96 -1.64 10.59
CA TYR A 59 4.91 -2.57 11.00
C TYR A 59 5.52 -3.67 11.87
N ARG A 60 5.11 -3.74 13.13
CA ARG A 60 5.56 -4.73 14.11
C ARG A 60 4.59 -5.90 14.20
N LYS A 61 3.29 -5.60 14.05
CA LYS A 61 2.19 -6.57 14.08
C LYS A 61 1.10 -6.18 13.08
N ARG A 62 0.19 -7.10 12.84
CA ARG A 62 -1.01 -6.84 12.05
C ARG A 62 -1.88 -5.78 12.72
N VAL A 63 -2.43 -4.87 11.93
CA VAL A 63 -3.39 -3.86 12.39
C VAL A 63 -4.79 -4.42 12.16
N PRO A 64 -5.59 -4.66 13.21
CA PRO A 64 -6.96 -5.14 13.06
C PRO A 64 -7.86 -4.05 12.48
N LEU A 65 -9.02 -4.48 11.96
CA LEU A 65 -10.04 -3.62 11.35
C LEU A 65 -11.28 -3.54 12.23
N GLY A 66 -12.06 -2.46 12.10
CA GLY A 66 -13.37 -2.30 12.73
C GLY A 66 -13.36 -1.99 14.22
N ALA A 67 -12.23 -2.09 14.89
CA ALA A 67 -12.10 -1.75 16.32
C ALA A 67 -11.30 -0.46 16.51
N PRO A 68 -11.65 0.40 17.48
CA PRO A 68 -10.87 1.58 17.81
C PRO A 68 -9.54 1.19 18.47
N LEU A 69 -8.43 1.63 17.89
CA LEU A 69 -7.09 1.40 18.40
C LEU A 69 -6.51 2.69 18.97
N PRO A 70 -5.86 2.67 20.14
CA PRO A 70 -5.14 3.82 20.67
C PRO A 70 -4.10 4.31 19.65
N LEU A 71 -4.18 5.59 19.31
CA LEU A 71 -3.25 6.28 18.40
C LEU A 71 -2.58 7.43 19.15
N LYS A 72 -1.27 7.40 19.25
CA LYS A 72 -0.51 8.53 19.79
C LYS A 72 0.00 9.38 18.64
N ILE A 73 -0.30 10.68 18.68
CA ILE A 73 0.14 11.67 17.69
C ILE A 73 1.05 12.69 18.38
N ARG A 74 2.28 12.80 17.90
CA ARG A 74 3.27 13.76 18.39
C ARG A 74 3.68 14.71 17.28
N ARG A 75 3.37 16.00 17.43
CA ARG A 75 3.69 17.03 16.46
C ARG A 75 4.93 17.81 16.89
N THR A 76 5.88 17.95 15.97
CA THR A 76 7.03 18.83 16.09
C THR A 76 7.08 19.77 14.90
N GLN A 77 8.01 20.71 14.89
CA GLN A 77 8.20 21.60 13.74
C GLN A 77 8.68 20.82 12.48
N ALA A 78 9.39 19.70 12.65
CA ALA A 78 10.02 18.95 11.56
C ALA A 78 9.25 17.69 11.16
N ALA A 79 8.34 17.18 12.00
CA ALA A 79 7.68 15.89 11.79
C ALA A 79 6.37 15.77 12.58
N VAL A 80 5.50 14.89 12.08
CA VAL A 80 4.36 14.35 12.85
C VAL A 80 4.59 12.86 13.04
N GLY A 81 4.82 12.43 14.29
CA GLY A 81 5.03 11.03 14.65
C GLY A 81 3.73 10.35 15.07
N PHE A 82 3.65 9.04 14.82
CA PHE A 82 2.47 8.20 15.09
C PHE A 82 2.88 6.88 15.74
N GLN A 83 2.05 6.42 16.69
CA GLN A 83 2.15 5.06 17.23
C GLN A 83 0.73 4.48 17.37
N VAL A 84 0.46 3.39 16.69
CA VAL A 84 -0.77 2.61 16.82
C VAL A 84 -0.51 1.46 17.79
N LEU A 85 -1.35 1.35 18.81
CA LEU A 85 -1.23 0.34 19.87
C LEU A 85 -2.45 -0.58 19.85
N ASP A 86 -2.32 -1.79 20.36
CA ASP A 86 -3.45 -2.64 20.68
C ASP A 86 -4.04 -2.27 22.06
N GLU A 87 -5.14 -2.94 22.44
CA GLU A 87 -5.81 -2.76 23.73
C GLU A 87 -4.91 -3.05 24.94
N SER A 88 -3.85 -3.84 24.76
CA SER A 88 -2.85 -4.17 25.77
C SER A 88 -1.65 -3.22 25.73
N ASN A 89 -1.73 -2.10 25.01
CA ASN A 89 -0.64 -1.14 24.76
C ASN A 89 0.58 -1.71 24.04
N VAL A 90 0.43 -2.80 23.29
CA VAL A 90 1.50 -3.33 22.46
C VAL A 90 1.56 -2.56 21.15
N LEU A 91 2.76 -2.16 20.75
CA LEU A 91 2.99 -1.42 19.51
C LEU A 91 2.69 -2.30 18.28
N LEU A 92 1.74 -1.86 17.45
CA LEU A 92 1.41 -2.48 16.17
C LEU A 92 2.18 -1.84 15.02
N VAL A 93 2.12 -0.51 14.94
CA VAL A 93 2.82 0.29 13.91
C VAL A 93 3.33 1.58 14.53
N GLU A 94 4.53 1.96 14.18
CA GLU A 94 5.04 3.31 14.39
C GLU A 94 5.34 3.99 13.07
N GLY A 95 5.23 5.29 13.00
CA GLY A 95 5.46 6.01 11.75
C GLY A 95 5.65 7.50 11.93
N ALA A 96 5.93 8.16 10.82
CA ALA A 96 6.09 9.60 10.78
C ALA A 96 5.73 10.17 9.41
N VAL A 97 5.31 11.43 9.42
CA VAL A 97 5.25 12.30 8.24
C VAL A 97 6.29 13.38 8.38
N ILE A 98 7.14 13.53 7.37
CA ILE A 98 8.26 14.49 7.36
C ILE A 98 8.32 15.20 6.01
N ALA A 99 8.88 16.41 5.97
CA ALA A 99 9.18 17.10 4.74
C ALA A 99 10.08 16.25 3.82
N ALA A 100 9.86 16.32 2.52
CA ALA A 100 10.73 15.72 1.53
C ALA A 100 10.96 16.70 0.38
N ALA A 101 12.15 16.62 -0.24
CA ALA A 101 12.37 17.33 -1.48
C ALA A 101 11.59 16.65 -2.62
N PRO A 102 10.92 17.41 -3.48
CA PRO A 102 10.34 16.85 -4.69
C PRO A 102 11.46 16.24 -5.55
N ALA A 103 11.23 15.04 -6.06
CA ALA A 103 12.15 14.40 -6.98
C ALA A 103 11.59 14.44 -8.40
N VAL A 104 12.48 14.54 -9.36
CA VAL A 104 12.17 14.38 -10.77
C VAL A 104 12.84 13.08 -11.21
N ALA A 105 12.04 12.08 -11.55
CA ALA A 105 12.54 10.85 -12.16
C ALA A 105 12.02 10.74 -13.58
N ARG A 106 12.81 10.10 -14.46
CA ARG A 106 12.32 9.75 -15.79
C ARG A 106 11.17 8.77 -15.66
N SER A 107 10.10 9.02 -16.39
CA SER A 107 8.99 8.08 -16.48
C SER A 107 9.53 6.77 -17.08
N VAL A 108 9.37 5.69 -16.33
CA VAL A 108 9.59 4.35 -16.85
C VAL A 108 8.25 3.88 -17.41
N MET A 109 8.18 3.77 -18.73
CA MET A 109 6.99 3.23 -19.38
C MET A 109 6.95 1.72 -19.14
N PRO A 110 5.85 1.20 -18.56
CA PRO A 110 5.68 -0.23 -18.40
C PRO A 110 5.49 -0.88 -19.78
N PRO A 111 5.78 -2.17 -19.92
CA PRO A 111 5.46 -2.95 -21.10
C PRO A 111 3.99 -2.81 -21.52
N GLU A 112 3.70 -2.99 -22.81
CA GLU A 112 2.32 -2.93 -23.31
C GLU A 112 1.51 -4.16 -22.89
N ALA A 113 2.16 -5.32 -22.78
CA ALA A 113 1.56 -6.58 -22.40
C ALA A 113 2.34 -7.25 -21.27
N GLY A 114 1.65 -8.01 -20.43
CA GLY A 114 2.23 -8.80 -19.35
C GLY A 114 1.24 -9.82 -18.82
N GLU A 115 1.74 -10.71 -17.98
CA GLU A 115 0.94 -11.71 -17.30
C GLU A 115 0.15 -11.08 -16.16
N PRO A 116 -1.16 -11.34 -16.02
CA PRO A 116 -1.94 -10.80 -14.93
C PRO A 116 -1.52 -11.41 -13.59
N LEU A 117 -1.51 -10.59 -12.55
CA LEU A 117 -1.37 -11.05 -11.17
C LEU A 117 -2.72 -11.46 -10.58
N PRO A 118 -2.74 -12.39 -9.62
CA PRO A 118 -3.97 -12.83 -8.97
C PRO A 118 -4.71 -11.67 -8.30
N ILE A 119 -6.04 -11.77 -8.30
CA ILE A 119 -6.95 -10.85 -7.61
C ILE A 119 -7.61 -11.54 -6.43
N SER A 120 -8.21 -10.76 -5.54
CA SER A 120 -9.00 -11.26 -4.42
C SER A 120 -10.41 -10.68 -4.44
N SER A 121 -11.27 -11.14 -3.53
CA SER A 121 -12.62 -10.60 -3.36
C SER A 121 -12.59 -9.26 -2.61
N ARG A 122 -11.92 -9.21 -1.44
CA ARG A 122 -12.08 -8.13 -0.46
C ARG A 122 -10.87 -7.21 -0.27
N CYS A 123 -9.69 -7.53 -0.81
CA CYS A 123 -8.53 -6.66 -0.64
C CYS A 123 -8.83 -5.24 -1.13
N PHE A 124 -8.39 -4.25 -0.38
CA PHE A 124 -8.58 -2.84 -0.75
C PHE A 124 -7.86 -2.47 -2.06
N ALA A 125 -6.72 -3.11 -2.36
CA ALA A 125 -5.99 -2.86 -3.59
C ALA A 125 -6.62 -3.56 -4.81
N CYS A 126 -6.71 -4.90 -4.79
CA CYS A 126 -7.09 -5.71 -5.96
C CYS A 126 -8.49 -6.35 -5.87
N GLY A 127 -9.23 -6.12 -4.77
CA GLY A 127 -10.51 -6.78 -4.47
C GLY A 127 -11.64 -6.34 -5.38
N VAL A 128 -12.29 -7.29 -6.04
CA VAL A 128 -13.38 -7.02 -7.00
C VAL A 128 -14.69 -6.64 -6.33
N ASP A 129 -14.94 -7.16 -5.12
CA ASP A 129 -16.17 -6.94 -4.36
C ASP A 129 -16.02 -5.85 -3.29
N ASN A 130 -14.87 -5.16 -3.24
CA ASN A 130 -14.64 -4.10 -2.28
C ASN A 130 -15.19 -2.76 -2.80
N PRO A 131 -16.26 -2.21 -2.21
CA PRO A 131 -16.91 -1.01 -2.71
C PRO A 131 -16.07 0.26 -2.54
N LEU A 132 -15.15 0.29 -1.57
CA LEU A 132 -14.23 1.40 -1.34
C LEU A 132 -12.86 1.18 -1.99
N GLY A 133 -12.58 -0.05 -2.47
CA GLY A 133 -11.28 -0.47 -2.95
C GLY A 133 -10.87 0.12 -4.30
N LEU A 134 -9.59 -0.02 -4.62
CA LEU A 134 -9.01 0.44 -5.87
C LEU A 134 -9.45 -0.41 -7.06
N GLN A 135 -9.73 -1.70 -6.84
CA GLN A 135 -10.03 -2.69 -7.88
C GLN A 135 -8.93 -2.72 -8.96
N ALA A 136 -7.68 -2.49 -8.54
CA ALA A 136 -6.55 -2.41 -9.44
C ALA A 136 -6.23 -3.78 -10.05
N ARG A 137 -5.76 -3.77 -11.30
CA ARG A 137 -5.22 -4.93 -11.98
C ARG A 137 -3.75 -4.71 -12.19
N LEU A 138 -2.95 -5.58 -11.60
CA LEU A 138 -1.50 -5.55 -11.75
C LEU A 138 -1.07 -6.63 -12.73
N PHE A 139 0.03 -6.35 -13.41
CA PHE A 139 0.65 -7.23 -14.39
C PHE A 139 2.14 -7.37 -14.08
N PHE A 140 2.75 -8.41 -14.62
CA PHE A 140 4.19 -8.60 -14.52
C PHE A 140 4.78 -9.25 -15.78
N ASP A 141 6.07 -9.10 -15.95
CA ASP A 141 6.92 -9.85 -16.87
C ASP A 141 8.27 -10.21 -16.19
N ALA A 142 9.26 -10.56 -16.98
CA ALA A 142 10.60 -10.84 -16.46
C ALA A 142 11.28 -9.63 -15.83
N GLY A 143 10.94 -8.40 -16.25
CA GLY A 143 11.62 -7.17 -15.87
C GLY A 143 10.90 -6.33 -14.82
N ALA A 144 9.56 -6.38 -14.77
CA ALA A 144 8.78 -5.45 -13.96
C ALA A 144 7.48 -6.04 -13.40
N VAL A 145 6.94 -5.36 -12.40
CA VAL A 145 5.55 -5.43 -11.96
C VAL A 145 4.94 -4.05 -12.14
N TRP A 146 3.74 -3.96 -12.71
CA TRP A 146 3.12 -2.65 -12.99
C TRP A 146 1.61 -2.68 -13.00
N THR A 147 1.01 -1.49 -12.97
CA THR A 147 -0.39 -1.25 -13.31
C THR A 147 -0.54 0.09 -14.04
N ARG A 148 -1.54 0.16 -14.92
CA ARG A 148 -2.13 1.42 -15.42
C ARG A 148 -3.53 1.50 -14.87
N TRP A 149 -3.70 2.34 -13.88
CA TRP A 149 -4.94 2.42 -13.11
C TRP A 149 -5.65 3.75 -13.37
N GLN A 150 -6.92 3.67 -13.77
CA GLN A 150 -7.79 4.82 -13.91
C GLN A 150 -8.57 5.01 -12.61
N PRO A 151 -8.39 6.13 -11.89
CA PRO A 151 -9.05 6.35 -10.61
C PRO A 151 -10.58 6.38 -10.73
N PRO A 152 -11.34 5.54 -10.01
CA PRO A 152 -12.77 5.72 -9.84
C PRO A 152 -13.09 7.01 -9.07
N GLY A 153 -14.27 7.59 -9.33
CA GLY A 153 -14.67 8.88 -8.75
C GLY A 153 -14.65 8.95 -7.22
N ARG A 154 -14.73 7.79 -6.52
CA ARG A 154 -14.64 7.70 -5.04
C ARG A 154 -13.27 8.10 -4.48
N PHE A 155 -12.22 8.13 -5.31
CA PHE A 155 -10.88 8.57 -4.92
C PHE A 155 -10.63 10.06 -5.22
N ARG A 156 -11.64 10.78 -5.64
CA ARG A 156 -11.54 12.22 -5.89
C ARG A 156 -11.76 12.99 -4.59
N ALA A 157 -10.75 13.74 -4.16
CA ALA A 157 -10.84 14.70 -3.07
C ALA A 157 -11.67 15.93 -3.50
N GLN A 158 -12.04 16.79 -2.53
CA GLN A 158 -12.91 17.95 -2.77
C GLN A 158 -12.30 18.96 -3.77
N ASP A 159 -10.99 19.12 -3.78
CA ASP A 159 -10.24 19.99 -4.70
C ASP A 159 -9.96 19.35 -6.07
N GLY A 160 -10.47 18.15 -6.31
CA GLY A 160 -10.26 17.38 -7.55
C GLY A 160 -8.95 16.62 -7.60
N ALA A 161 -8.15 16.67 -6.55
CA ALA A 161 -6.95 15.85 -6.41
C ALA A 161 -7.29 14.36 -6.25
N LEU A 162 -6.33 13.51 -6.54
CA LEU A 162 -6.37 12.09 -6.20
C LEU A 162 -6.08 11.93 -4.71
N ALA A 163 -6.93 11.18 -4.00
CA ALA A 163 -6.72 10.87 -2.59
C ALA A 163 -5.40 10.09 -2.40
N PRO A 164 -4.51 10.51 -1.50
CA PRO A 164 -3.18 9.89 -1.29
C PRO A 164 -3.24 8.38 -1.01
N VAL A 165 -4.33 7.88 -0.42
CA VAL A 165 -4.54 6.45 -0.16
C VAL A 165 -4.43 5.59 -1.42
N ALA A 166 -4.76 6.13 -2.59
CA ALA A 166 -4.61 5.41 -3.84
C ALA A 166 -3.13 5.14 -4.15
N LEU A 167 -2.28 6.15 -3.99
CA LEU A 167 -0.85 6.05 -4.25
C LEU A 167 -0.15 5.15 -3.22
N THR A 168 -0.39 5.36 -1.92
CA THR A 168 0.23 4.55 -0.86
C THR A 168 -0.12 3.07 -0.99
N THR A 169 -1.36 2.77 -1.38
CA THR A 169 -1.83 1.39 -1.53
C THR A 169 -1.32 0.74 -2.82
N LEU A 170 -1.34 1.44 -3.95
CA LEU A 170 -0.83 0.88 -5.21
C LEU A 170 0.67 0.57 -5.12
N LEU A 171 1.45 1.42 -4.45
CA LEU A 171 2.87 1.21 -4.23
C LEU A 171 3.12 0.01 -3.32
N ASP A 172 2.39 -0.12 -2.22
CA ASP A 172 2.49 -1.25 -1.28
C ASP A 172 2.06 -2.58 -1.93
N GLU A 173 0.96 -2.59 -2.69
CA GLU A 173 0.50 -3.77 -3.43
C GLU A 173 1.52 -4.21 -4.49
N THR A 174 2.12 -3.26 -5.21
CA THR A 174 3.16 -3.57 -6.20
C THR A 174 4.38 -4.21 -5.54
N ALA A 175 4.80 -3.71 -4.36
CA ALA A 175 5.90 -4.28 -3.59
C ALA A 175 5.58 -5.69 -3.08
N PHE A 176 4.35 -5.92 -2.60
CA PHE A 176 3.91 -7.26 -2.20
C PHE A 176 4.10 -8.27 -3.33
N TRP A 177 3.65 -7.94 -4.55
CA TRP A 177 3.79 -8.82 -5.69
C TRP A 177 5.24 -8.99 -6.15
N MET A 178 6.08 -7.95 -6.05
CA MET A 178 7.52 -8.09 -6.31
C MET A 178 8.17 -9.08 -5.34
N GLY A 179 7.86 -8.98 -4.05
CA GLY A 179 8.34 -9.92 -3.03
C GLY A 179 7.82 -11.34 -3.23
N ALA A 180 6.54 -11.49 -3.55
CA ALA A 180 5.92 -12.80 -3.82
C ALA A 180 6.55 -13.47 -5.06
N LEU A 181 6.76 -12.73 -6.15
CA LEU A 181 7.41 -13.24 -7.37
C LEU A 181 8.89 -13.60 -7.15
N ALA A 182 9.59 -12.90 -6.26
CA ALA A 182 10.99 -13.17 -5.95
C ALA A 182 11.16 -14.43 -5.08
N THR A 183 10.19 -14.71 -4.19
CA THR A 183 10.32 -15.75 -3.17
C THR A 183 9.44 -16.99 -3.40
N GLY A 184 8.35 -16.83 -4.15
CA GLY A 184 7.27 -17.83 -4.26
C GLY A 184 6.46 -17.97 -2.96
N GLU A 185 6.53 -16.99 -2.06
CA GLU A 185 5.85 -16.97 -0.76
C GLU A 185 5.00 -15.72 -0.61
N ALA A 186 3.93 -15.83 0.16
CA ALA A 186 3.24 -14.64 0.68
C ALA A 186 4.01 -14.07 1.88
N GLY A 187 3.73 -12.81 2.17
CA GLY A 187 4.40 -12.14 3.26
C GLY A 187 3.65 -10.89 3.70
N MET A 188 4.36 -10.01 4.35
CA MET A 188 3.86 -8.75 4.84
C MET A 188 4.88 -7.63 4.64
N THR A 189 4.39 -6.42 4.49
CA THR A 189 5.20 -5.21 4.57
C THR A 189 5.63 -4.99 6.01
N THR A 190 6.93 -4.80 6.25
CA THR A 190 7.50 -4.47 7.57
C THR A 190 7.97 -3.03 7.64
N GLU A 191 8.43 -2.48 6.52
CA GLU A 191 8.79 -1.08 6.39
C GLU A 191 8.18 -0.53 5.10
N LEU A 192 7.54 0.62 5.19
CA LEU A 192 6.94 1.30 4.07
C LEU A 192 7.28 2.79 4.17
N ARG A 193 8.01 3.29 3.19
CA ARG A 193 8.27 4.71 3.02
C ARG A 193 7.74 5.14 1.66
N VAL A 194 6.71 5.97 1.67
CA VAL A 194 6.16 6.60 0.47
C VAL A 194 6.50 8.08 0.49
N THR A 195 7.10 8.57 -0.58
CA THR A 195 7.29 10.01 -0.80
C THR A 195 6.27 10.48 -1.82
N LEU A 196 5.41 11.40 -1.42
CA LEU A 196 4.48 12.11 -2.27
C LEU A 196 5.19 13.35 -2.81
N HIS A 197 5.50 13.35 -4.11
CA HIS A 197 6.30 14.39 -4.75
C HIS A 197 5.47 15.52 -5.33
N ASP A 198 4.29 15.15 -5.90
CA ASP A 198 3.40 16.08 -6.57
C ASP A 198 1.95 15.58 -6.46
N THR A 199 1.00 16.48 -6.66
CA THR A 199 -0.42 16.17 -6.63
C THR A 199 -0.86 15.58 -7.96
N ALA A 200 -1.36 14.33 -7.95
CA ALA A 200 -2.08 13.76 -9.09
C ALA A 200 -3.54 14.23 -9.09
N ARG A 201 -4.16 14.35 -10.27
CA ARG A 201 -5.58 14.60 -10.41
C ARG A 201 -6.35 13.27 -10.50
N ALA A 202 -7.57 13.24 -9.95
CA ALA A 202 -8.40 12.05 -10.00
C ALA A 202 -8.85 11.65 -11.43
N ALA A 203 -8.68 12.52 -12.42
CA ALA A 203 -8.95 12.23 -13.83
C ALA A 203 -7.73 11.68 -14.58
N GLU A 204 -6.53 11.69 -13.98
CA GLU A 204 -5.30 11.22 -14.63
C GLU A 204 -5.15 9.72 -14.43
N THR A 205 -4.70 9.01 -15.46
CA THR A 205 -4.27 7.62 -15.32
C THR A 205 -2.99 7.56 -14.52
N ILE A 206 -2.97 6.73 -13.49
CA ILE A 206 -1.79 6.48 -12.66
C ILE A 206 -1.08 5.23 -13.15
N THR A 207 0.18 5.39 -13.52
CA THR A 207 1.07 4.29 -13.89
C THR A 207 2.00 4.01 -12.71
N VAL A 208 1.93 2.79 -12.14
CA VAL A 208 2.85 2.34 -11.08
C VAL A 208 3.76 1.28 -11.65
N VAL A 209 5.06 1.38 -11.38
CA VAL A 209 6.07 0.44 -11.88
C VAL A 209 7.10 0.14 -10.81
N GLY A 210 7.36 -1.15 -10.59
CA GLY A 210 8.48 -1.67 -9.82
C GLY A 210 9.37 -2.53 -10.71
N SER A 211 10.66 -2.21 -10.81
CA SER A 211 11.63 -3.05 -11.52
C SER A 211 11.94 -4.30 -10.67
N ARG A 212 11.80 -5.49 -11.23
CA ARG A 212 12.15 -6.74 -10.52
C ARG A 212 13.62 -6.81 -10.16
N ALA A 213 14.48 -6.13 -10.91
CA ALA A 213 15.90 -6.00 -10.58
C ALA A 213 16.17 -5.14 -9.33
N SER A 214 15.22 -4.32 -8.87
CA SER A 214 15.32 -3.58 -7.62
C SER A 214 14.95 -4.42 -6.39
N ALA A 215 14.34 -5.60 -6.57
CA ALA A 215 14.01 -6.50 -5.48
C ALA A 215 15.28 -7.26 -5.05
N SER A 216 15.74 -7.01 -3.84
CA SER A 216 16.95 -7.62 -3.29
C SER A 216 16.73 -8.15 -1.87
N ALA A 217 17.20 -9.38 -1.62
CA ALA A 217 17.20 -9.93 -0.27
C ALA A 217 18.20 -9.18 0.61
N ARG A 218 17.84 -8.91 1.86
CA ARG A 218 18.79 -8.36 2.84
C ARG A 218 19.87 -9.38 3.19
N ALA A 219 21.09 -8.91 3.36
CA ALA A 219 22.24 -9.77 3.63
C ALA A 219 22.21 -10.42 5.04
N ASP A 220 21.57 -9.76 5.99
CA ASP A 220 21.44 -10.21 7.39
C ASP A 220 20.30 -11.21 7.59
N ASP A 221 19.23 -11.11 6.81
CA ASP A 221 18.11 -12.06 6.84
C ASP A 221 17.43 -12.13 5.47
N GLY A 222 17.71 -13.18 4.72
CA GLY A 222 17.19 -13.42 3.36
C GLY A 222 15.66 -13.56 3.25
N ARG A 223 14.92 -13.50 4.36
CA ARG A 223 13.45 -13.41 4.34
C ARG A 223 12.97 -11.99 4.03
N TYR A 224 13.79 -10.98 4.32
CA TYR A 224 13.45 -9.58 4.06
C TYR A 224 13.95 -9.16 2.68
N TRP A 225 13.06 -8.54 1.92
CA TRP A 225 13.32 -8.09 0.56
C TRP A 225 13.01 -6.62 0.42
N ASP A 226 14.00 -5.85 0.05
CA ASP A 226 13.83 -4.42 -0.23
C ASP A 226 13.44 -4.23 -1.70
N THR A 227 12.49 -3.32 -1.95
CA THR A 227 11.97 -3.00 -3.27
C THR A 227 11.87 -1.50 -3.47
N ALA A 228 11.97 -1.04 -4.71
CA ALA A 228 11.76 0.37 -5.07
C ALA A 228 10.71 0.46 -6.19
N ILE A 229 9.72 1.33 -5.99
CA ILE A 229 8.56 1.50 -6.87
C ILE A 229 8.32 2.98 -7.12
N THR A 230 7.82 3.32 -8.31
CA THR A 230 7.43 4.68 -8.68
C THR A 230 6.01 4.74 -9.20
N ALA A 231 5.33 5.86 -8.98
CA ALA A 231 4.02 6.17 -9.51
C ALA A 231 4.07 7.47 -10.32
N HIS A 232 3.48 7.44 -11.50
CA HIS A 232 3.49 8.53 -12.46
C HIS A 232 2.07 8.89 -12.91
N ALA A 233 1.82 10.19 -13.10
CA ALA A 233 0.67 10.72 -13.83
C ALA A 233 1.21 11.30 -15.16
N GLY A 234 0.99 10.59 -16.27
CA GLY A 234 1.71 10.86 -17.51
C GLY A 234 3.23 10.73 -17.33
N SER A 235 3.97 11.80 -17.64
CA SER A 235 5.43 11.83 -17.43
C SER A 235 5.86 12.34 -16.04
N ARG A 236 4.94 12.84 -15.22
CA ARG A 236 5.24 13.42 -13.90
C ARG A 236 5.38 12.30 -12.86
N LEU A 237 6.47 12.32 -12.11
CA LEU A 237 6.60 11.50 -10.90
C LEU A 237 5.70 12.09 -9.80
N VAL A 238 4.68 11.36 -9.38
CA VAL A 238 3.75 11.82 -8.33
C VAL A 238 4.06 11.19 -6.99
N ALA A 239 4.56 9.93 -6.98
CA ALA A 239 5.01 9.29 -5.75
C ALA A 239 6.12 8.28 -6.02
N SER A 240 6.93 7.99 -5.01
CA SER A 240 7.86 6.87 -5.00
C SER A 240 7.84 6.16 -3.66
N ALA A 241 8.26 4.90 -3.63
CA ALA A 241 8.35 4.13 -2.40
C ALA A 241 9.61 3.29 -2.33
N THR A 242 10.11 3.12 -1.11
CA THR A 242 11.01 2.03 -0.71
C THR A 242 10.29 1.18 0.32
N ILE A 243 10.26 -0.12 0.10
CA ILE A 243 9.40 -1.03 0.86
C ILE A 243 10.16 -2.29 1.18
N THR A 244 10.09 -2.71 2.43
CA THR A 244 10.61 -4.00 2.88
C THR A 244 9.46 -4.97 3.05
N PHE A 245 9.51 -6.03 2.27
CA PHE A 245 8.64 -7.19 2.33
C PHE A 245 9.32 -8.31 3.11
N VAL A 246 8.63 -8.95 4.06
CA VAL A 246 9.10 -10.16 4.72
C VAL A 246 8.35 -11.38 4.20
N ALA A 247 9.07 -12.32 3.59
CA ALA A 247 8.51 -13.59 3.16
C ALA A 247 8.24 -14.50 4.37
N VAL A 248 7.03 -15.02 4.47
CA VAL A 248 6.63 -15.92 5.56
C VAL A 248 6.38 -17.31 4.99
N ARG A 249 7.26 -18.25 5.32
CA ARG A 249 7.17 -19.64 4.82
C ARG A 249 5.80 -20.25 5.14
N GLY A 250 5.14 -20.76 4.11
CA GLY A 250 3.82 -21.41 4.21
C GLY A 250 2.64 -20.43 4.28
N ALA A 251 2.87 -19.11 4.36
CA ALA A 251 1.78 -18.13 4.42
C ALA A 251 0.96 -18.10 3.12
N ALA A 252 1.57 -18.39 1.99
CA ALA A 252 0.89 -18.45 0.70
C ALA A 252 -0.22 -19.51 0.65
N ARG A 253 -0.15 -20.59 1.46
CA ARG A 253 -1.15 -21.67 1.42
C ARG A 253 -2.58 -21.18 1.62
N LYS A 254 -2.83 -20.36 2.65
CA LYS A 254 -4.17 -19.80 2.91
C LYS A 254 -4.58 -18.77 1.88
N LEU A 255 -3.63 -17.95 1.42
CA LEU A 255 -3.87 -16.91 0.43
C LEU A 255 -4.25 -17.54 -0.92
N VAL A 256 -3.49 -18.53 -1.37
CA VAL A 256 -3.70 -19.27 -2.62
C VAL A 256 -5.07 -19.98 -2.63
N ALA A 257 -5.46 -20.61 -1.53
CA ALA A 257 -6.78 -21.25 -1.42
C ALA A 257 -7.93 -20.24 -1.65
N GLY A 258 -7.81 -19.03 -1.12
CA GLY A 258 -8.77 -17.95 -1.37
C GLY A 258 -8.72 -17.40 -2.80
N MET A 259 -7.55 -17.38 -3.41
CA MET A 259 -7.37 -16.89 -4.78
C MET A 259 -7.97 -17.81 -5.84
N PHE A 260 -8.01 -19.12 -5.64
CA PHE A 260 -8.60 -20.08 -6.60
C PHE A 260 -10.10 -19.86 -6.83
N ALA A 261 -10.80 -19.22 -5.91
CA ALA A 261 -12.20 -18.88 -6.11
C ALA A 261 -12.42 -17.74 -7.13
N MET A 262 -11.36 -16.97 -7.41
CA MET A 262 -11.44 -15.70 -8.17
C MET A 262 -10.54 -15.69 -9.41
N ASN A 263 -9.64 -16.67 -9.54
CA ASN A 263 -8.62 -16.67 -10.59
C ASN A 263 -8.54 -18.07 -11.22
N GLU A 264 -8.16 -18.09 -12.50
CA GLU A 264 -7.73 -19.32 -13.15
C GLU A 264 -6.50 -19.89 -12.44
N ARG A 265 -6.42 -21.23 -12.40
CA ARG A 265 -5.35 -21.93 -11.68
C ARG A 265 -3.95 -21.52 -12.15
N ASP A 266 -3.78 -21.31 -13.44
CA ASP A 266 -2.50 -20.94 -14.05
C ASP A 266 -2.02 -19.55 -13.61
N ILE A 267 -2.93 -18.60 -13.40
CA ILE A 267 -2.57 -17.27 -12.92
C ILE A 267 -1.94 -17.36 -11.52
N VAL A 268 -2.52 -18.16 -10.64
CA VAL A 268 -2.01 -18.35 -9.27
C VAL A 268 -0.70 -19.16 -9.30
N ALA A 269 -0.62 -20.16 -10.18
CA ALA A 269 0.53 -21.02 -10.34
C ALA A 269 1.83 -20.29 -10.69
N ARG A 270 1.71 -19.26 -11.53
CA ARG A 270 2.86 -18.44 -11.95
C ARG A 270 3.56 -17.72 -10.80
N VAL A 271 2.81 -17.36 -9.77
CA VAL A 271 3.35 -16.68 -8.58
C VAL A 271 3.70 -17.67 -7.47
N PHE A 272 2.83 -18.66 -7.24
CA PHE A 272 2.92 -19.58 -6.12
C PHE A 272 2.98 -21.06 -6.58
N PRO A 273 3.98 -21.46 -7.37
CA PRO A 273 4.03 -22.81 -7.97
C PRO A 273 4.11 -23.95 -6.95
N LYS A 274 4.58 -23.69 -5.73
CA LYS A 274 4.72 -24.68 -4.66
C LYS A 274 3.40 -25.02 -3.93
N TYR A 275 2.31 -24.29 -4.22
CA TYR A 275 1.04 -24.39 -3.49
C TYR A 275 -0.15 -24.84 -4.35
N LEU A 276 0.14 -25.50 -5.44
CA LEU A 276 -0.84 -26.02 -6.42
C LEU A 276 -1.40 -27.38 -6.04
#